data_04378bb22350f6d0ddfb16548b706592
#
_entry.id   04378bb22350f6d0ddfb16548b706592
#
_cell.length_a   1.000
_cell.length_b   1.000
_cell.length_c   1.000
_cell.angle_alpha   90.00
_cell.angle_beta   90.00
_cell.angle_gamma   90.00
#
_symmetry.space_group_name_H-M   'P 1'
#
loop_
_entity.id
_entity.type
_entity.pdbx_description
1 polymer ?
#
loop_
_entity_poly.entity_id
_entity_poly.type
_entity_poly.pdbx_seq_one_letter_code
_entity_poly.pdbx_strand_id
1 'polypeptide(L)'
;MQQKKKTADKQQKQTSKTGSPETKRFRLYVTLGVVFGLTAGLYLLIGSAYQKVFFPGTIVNGINVSGLSPAEAQQAVSAAAGEYILTLVEKDENVEYIPGGDIGLYVADDTALQAILDSQNMFAWGAEAFYDKKYSLCIDYDEEKLRTAVDSLSCMDKGKWTAPKNAYIAYEKDTGYQIVPETAGSEILADALLDAVSEAVRNLSGSLSLADAGIYKAPKISSEDPALQKQFALLQ
;
A
#
# COMPACT_ATOMS: atom_id res chain seq x y z
N MET A 1 46.39 -86.52 4.30
CA MET A 1 45.27 -86.35 3.36
C MET A 1 44.21 -85.34 3.84
N GLN A 2 44.55 -84.49 4.81
CA GLN A 2 43.51 -83.50 5.38
C GLN A 2 43.77 -82.02 5.05
N GLN A 3 44.85 -81.66 4.38
CA GLN A 3 45.15 -80.23 4.07
C GLN A 3 44.60 -79.74 2.72
N LYS A 4 44.17 -80.63 1.78
CA LYS A 4 43.63 -80.22 0.48
C LYS A 4 42.17 -79.94 0.50
N LYS A 5 41.41 -80.27 1.54
CA LYS A 5 39.94 -80.00 1.63
C LYS A 5 39.56 -78.62 2.21
N LYS A 6 40.49 -77.94 2.91
CA LYS A 6 40.23 -76.62 3.51
C LYS A 6 40.48 -75.43 2.56
N THR A 7 41.17 -75.64 1.46
CA THR A 7 41.53 -74.58 0.51
C THR A 7 40.44 -74.42 -0.54
N ALA A 8 39.65 -75.49 -0.86
CA ALA A 8 38.56 -75.44 -1.82
C ALA A 8 37.29 -74.70 -1.30
N ASP A 9 37.05 -74.84 0.02
CA ASP A 9 35.85 -74.25 0.64
C ASP A 9 35.98 -72.72 0.91
N LYS A 10 37.19 -72.15 0.90
CA LYS A 10 37.42 -70.70 1.03
C LYS A 10 37.34 -69.93 -0.30
N GLN A 11 37.49 -70.60 -1.44
CA GLN A 11 37.40 -69.93 -2.77
C GLN A 11 35.96 -69.86 -3.30
N GLN A 12 35.03 -70.65 -2.78
CA GLN A 12 33.63 -70.69 -3.24
C GLN A 12 32.71 -69.65 -2.54
N LYS A 13 33.21 -68.95 -1.50
CA LYS A 13 32.46 -67.95 -0.72
C LYS A 13 32.72 -66.49 -1.09
N GLN A 14 33.54 -66.25 -2.15
CA GLN A 14 33.96 -64.92 -2.53
C GLN A 14 33.41 -64.43 -3.93
N THR A 15 32.54 -65.20 -4.57
CA THR A 15 32.02 -64.85 -5.89
C THR A 15 30.50 -64.68 -5.91
N SER A 16 29.94 -63.83 -5.02
CA SER A 16 28.53 -63.44 -5.20
C SER A 16 28.22 -62.14 -4.47
N LYS A 17 28.79 -61.02 -4.92
CA LYS A 17 28.26 -59.67 -4.58
C LYS A 17 28.77 -58.57 -5.53
N THR A 18 28.83 -58.83 -6.82
CA THR A 18 28.98 -57.75 -7.80
C THR A 18 27.86 -57.92 -8.84
N GLY A 19 26.71 -57.33 -8.56
CA GLY A 19 25.66 -57.24 -9.56
C GLY A 19 26.23 -56.62 -10.85
N SER A 20 25.88 -57.17 -12.00
CA SER A 20 26.33 -56.72 -13.34
C SER A 20 26.15 -55.19 -13.47
N PRO A 21 26.99 -54.50 -14.22
CA PRO A 21 26.87 -53.05 -14.42
C PRO A 21 25.46 -52.64 -14.91
N GLU A 22 24.75 -53.50 -15.62
CA GLU A 22 23.38 -53.30 -16.07
C GLU A 22 22.36 -53.30 -14.92
N THR A 23 22.50 -54.21 -13.96
CA THR A 23 21.61 -54.23 -12.77
C THR A 23 21.80 -53.03 -11.86
N LYS A 24 23.04 -52.51 -11.78
CA LYS A 24 23.34 -51.27 -11.03
C LYS A 24 22.72 -50.03 -11.75
N ARG A 25 22.83 -49.94 -13.07
CA ARG A 25 22.18 -48.86 -13.88
C ARG A 25 20.69 -48.95 -13.77
N PHE A 26 20.06 -50.12 -13.88
CA PHE A 26 18.64 -50.28 -13.75
C PHE A 26 18.13 -49.83 -12.36
N ARG A 27 18.80 -50.26 -11.28
CA ARG A 27 18.43 -49.82 -9.93
C ARG A 27 18.59 -48.31 -9.78
N LEU A 28 19.62 -47.69 -10.36
CA LEU A 28 19.82 -46.24 -10.35
C LEU A 28 18.65 -45.53 -11.05
N TYR A 29 18.23 -45.96 -12.23
CA TYR A 29 17.10 -45.38 -12.95
C TYR A 29 15.78 -45.54 -12.19
N VAL A 30 15.55 -46.69 -11.59
CA VAL A 30 14.36 -46.91 -10.75
C VAL A 30 14.37 -45.99 -9.53
N THR A 31 15.50 -45.86 -8.84
CA THR A 31 15.64 -44.95 -7.69
C THR A 31 15.43 -43.48 -8.10
N LEU A 32 16.04 -43.03 -9.21
CA LEU A 32 15.83 -41.69 -9.76
C LEU A 32 14.37 -41.44 -10.14
N GLY A 33 13.71 -42.43 -10.75
CA GLY A 33 12.30 -42.35 -11.11
C GLY A 33 11.39 -42.24 -9.87
N VAL A 34 11.67 -43.02 -8.82
CA VAL A 34 10.94 -42.93 -7.56
C VAL A 34 11.15 -41.57 -6.87
N VAL A 35 12.40 -41.10 -6.79
CA VAL A 35 12.70 -39.78 -6.20
C VAL A 35 12.02 -38.67 -6.99
N PHE A 36 12.11 -38.71 -8.33
CA PHE A 36 11.43 -37.73 -9.18
C PHE A 36 9.90 -37.77 -9.00
N GLY A 37 9.30 -38.96 -8.95
CA GLY A 37 7.86 -39.09 -8.70
C GLY A 37 7.42 -38.55 -7.33
N LEU A 38 8.21 -38.81 -6.29
CA LEU A 38 7.93 -38.28 -4.95
C LEU A 38 8.08 -36.76 -4.89
N THR A 39 9.12 -36.21 -5.50
CA THR A 39 9.33 -34.74 -5.53
C THR A 39 8.26 -34.04 -6.35
N ALA A 40 7.89 -34.59 -7.51
CA ALA A 40 6.80 -34.06 -8.33
C ALA A 40 5.45 -34.13 -7.60
N GLY A 41 5.18 -35.27 -6.92
CA GLY A 41 3.97 -35.41 -6.14
C GLY A 41 3.90 -34.43 -4.98
N LEU A 42 5.00 -34.21 -4.26
CA LEU A 42 5.07 -33.20 -3.19
C LEU A 42 4.90 -31.79 -3.75
N TYR A 43 5.52 -31.49 -4.90
CA TYR A 43 5.37 -30.19 -5.57
C TYR A 43 3.91 -29.87 -5.90
N LEU A 44 3.18 -30.85 -6.45
CA LEU A 44 1.76 -30.72 -6.78
C LEU A 44 0.88 -30.60 -5.54
N LEU A 45 1.19 -31.32 -4.48
CA LEU A 45 0.47 -31.22 -3.20
C LEU A 45 0.58 -29.81 -2.62
N ILE A 46 1.78 -29.24 -2.59
CA ILE A 46 2.00 -27.87 -2.12
C ILE A 46 1.26 -26.88 -3.04
N GLY A 47 1.39 -27.03 -4.37
CA GLY A 47 0.70 -26.18 -5.34
C GLY A 47 -0.81 -26.20 -5.18
N SER A 48 -1.39 -27.37 -4.85
CA SER A 48 -2.84 -27.48 -4.62
C SER A 48 -3.32 -26.77 -3.34
N ALA A 49 -2.47 -26.64 -2.33
CA ALA A 49 -2.79 -25.88 -1.13
C ALA A 49 -2.95 -24.38 -1.44
N TYR A 50 -2.15 -23.86 -2.37
CA TYR A 50 -2.22 -22.46 -2.82
C TYR A 50 -3.45 -22.13 -3.70
N GLN A 51 -4.31 -23.07 -4.00
CA GLN A 51 -5.62 -22.76 -4.60
C GLN A 51 -6.61 -22.15 -3.60
N LYS A 52 -6.30 -22.19 -2.31
CA LYS A 52 -7.17 -21.67 -1.23
C LYS A 52 -6.58 -20.49 -0.49
N VAL A 53 -5.28 -20.25 -0.66
CA VAL A 53 -4.53 -19.20 0.05
C VAL A 53 -3.58 -18.48 -0.90
N PHE A 54 -3.24 -17.25 -0.58
CA PHE A 54 -2.34 -16.44 -1.39
C PHE A 54 -0.90 -16.96 -1.37
N PHE A 55 -0.22 -16.84 -2.49
CA PHE A 55 1.21 -17.17 -2.60
C PHE A 55 2.06 -16.34 -1.63
N PRO A 56 3.24 -16.90 -1.22
CA PRO A 56 4.25 -16.11 -0.51
C PRO A 56 4.61 -14.84 -1.31
N GLY A 57 4.84 -13.72 -0.63
CA GLY A 57 5.15 -12.44 -1.25
C GLY A 57 3.93 -11.68 -1.78
N THR A 58 2.69 -12.16 -1.55
CA THR A 58 1.50 -11.40 -1.94
C THR A 58 1.22 -10.28 -0.95
N ILE A 59 1.18 -9.05 -1.45
CA ILE A 59 0.96 -7.82 -0.70
C ILE A 59 -0.25 -7.09 -1.29
N VAL A 60 -1.23 -6.77 -0.47
CA VAL A 60 -2.45 -6.02 -0.86
C VAL A 60 -2.54 -4.74 -0.05
N ASN A 61 -2.58 -3.59 -0.71
CA ASN A 61 -2.57 -2.26 -0.07
C ASN A 61 -1.46 -2.09 0.99
N GLY A 62 -0.27 -2.67 0.71
CA GLY A 62 0.85 -2.66 1.64
C GLY A 62 0.81 -3.73 2.72
N ILE A 63 -0.25 -4.50 2.84
CA ILE A 63 -0.44 -5.56 3.84
C ILE A 63 -0.01 -6.91 3.26
N ASN A 64 0.84 -7.64 3.98
CA ASN A 64 1.25 -8.99 3.59
C ASN A 64 0.11 -9.98 3.88
N VAL A 65 -0.44 -10.56 2.81
CA VAL A 65 -1.53 -11.54 2.88
C VAL A 65 -1.06 -12.95 2.52
N SER A 66 0.25 -13.20 2.48
CA SER A 66 0.83 -14.50 2.15
C SER A 66 0.28 -15.60 3.05
N GLY A 67 -0.20 -16.68 2.44
CA GLY A 67 -0.75 -17.85 3.17
C GLY A 67 -2.14 -17.64 3.78
N LEU A 68 -2.73 -16.45 3.63
CA LEU A 68 -4.11 -16.18 4.05
C LEU A 68 -5.09 -16.62 2.96
N SER A 69 -6.29 -17.03 3.37
CA SER A 69 -7.46 -17.15 2.49
C SER A 69 -8.00 -15.75 2.13
N PRO A 70 -8.83 -15.60 1.09
CA PRO A 70 -9.46 -14.32 0.77
C PRO A 70 -10.22 -13.69 1.95
N ALA A 71 -10.92 -14.48 2.73
CA ALA A 71 -11.66 -13.99 3.90
C ALA A 71 -10.73 -13.48 5.01
N GLU A 72 -9.63 -14.19 5.30
CA GLU A 72 -8.61 -13.75 6.27
C GLU A 72 -7.86 -12.52 5.76
N ALA A 73 -7.55 -12.45 4.47
CA ALA A 73 -6.93 -11.29 3.84
C ALA A 73 -7.85 -10.07 3.90
N GLN A 74 -9.15 -10.24 3.66
CA GLN A 74 -10.16 -9.18 3.82
C GLN A 74 -10.15 -8.62 5.24
N GLN A 75 -10.12 -9.50 6.25
CA GLN A 75 -10.05 -9.07 7.64
C GLN A 75 -8.75 -8.32 7.95
N ALA A 76 -7.61 -8.81 7.47
CA ALA A 76 -6.31 -8.17 7.68
C ALA A 76 -6.23 -6.78 7.04
N VAL A 77 -6.70 -6.64 5.79
CA VAL A 77 -6.71 -5.35 5.08
C VAL A 77 -7.72 -4.39 5.72
N SER A 78 -8.90 -4.87 6.14
CA SER A 78 -9.90 -4.05 6.83
C SER A 78 -9.42 -3.59 8.20
N ALA A 79 -8.72 -4.44 8.94
CA ALA A 79 -8.12 -4.05 10.23
C ALA A 79 -7.06 -2.95 10.04
N ALA A 80 -6.19 -3.11 9.05
CA ALA A 80 -5.18 -2.09 8.72
C ALA A 80 -5.80 -0.78 8.23
N ALA A 81 -6.91 -0.86 7.48
CA ALA A 81 -7.68 0.32 7.10
C ALA A 81 -8.27 1.05 8.31
N GLY A 82 -8.71 0.30 9.34
CA GLY A 82 -9.18 0.87 10.60
C GLY A 82 -8.08 1.58 11.42
N GLU A 83 -6.82 1.15 11.26
CA GLU A 83 -5.65 1.77 11.91
C GLU A 83 -5.08 2.96 11.10
N TYR A 84 -5.56 3.17 9.87
CA TYR A 84 -5.15 4.31 9.05
C TYR A 84 -5.49 5.62 9.73
N ILE A 85 -4.58 6.59 9.67
CA ILE A 85 -4.78 7.94 10.17
C ILE A 85 -4.30 8.91 9.10
N LEU A 86 -5.22 9.78 8.62
CA LEU A 86 -4.84 10.91 7.80
C LEU A 86 -4.43 12.07 8.71
N THR A 87 -3.22 12.57 8.53
CA THR A 87 -2.68 13.73 9.23
C THR A 87 -2.91 14.98 8.38
N LEU A 88 -3.68 15.93 8.89
CA LEU A 88 -3.91 17.23 8.26
C LEU A 88 -2.93 18.24 8.84
N VAL A 89 -2.19 18.94 7.99
CA VAL A 89 -1.23 19.97 8.40
C VAL A 89 -1.74 21.33 7.96
N GLU A 90 -2.12 22.17 8.90
CA GLU A 90 -2.55 23.54 8.66
C GLU A 90 -1.35 24.46 8.29
N LYS A 91 -1.64 25.63 7.73
CA LYS A 91 -0.59 26.61 7.37
C LYS A 91 0.25 27.10 8.55
N ASP A 92 -0.29 27.04 9.77
CA ASP A 92 0.38 27.47 11.01
C ASP A 92 1.07 26.27 11.72
N GLU A 93 1.30 25.17 10.98
CA GLU A 93 1.90 23.92 11.46
C GLU A 93 1.06 23.19 12.53
N ASN A 94 -0.17 23.64 12.79
CA ASN A 94 -1.10 22.87 13.59
C ASN A 94 -1.44 21.56 12.87
N VAL A 95 -1.69 20.52 13.65
CA VAL A 95 -1.94 19.17 13.13
C VAL A 95 -3.27 18.66 13.65
N GLU A 96 -4.10 18.17 12.76
CA GLU A 96 -5.34 17.45 13.07
C GLU A 96 -5.32 16.07 12.45
N TYR A 97 -6.18 15.17 12.95
CA TYR A 97 -6.17 13.77 12.55
C TYR A 97 -7.57 13.29 12.19
N ILE A 98 -7.65 12.51 11.12
CA ILE A 98 -8.87 11.78 10.73
C ILE A 98 -8.54 10.29 10.77
N PRO A 99 -8.98 9.56 11.83
CA PRO A 99 -8.82 8.11 11.90
C PRO A 99 -9.71 7.40 10.88
N GLY A 100 -9.18 6.39 10.19
CA GLY A 100 -9.93 5.59 9.21
C GLY A 100 -11.12 4.87 9.82
N GLY A 101 -11.03 4.48 11.10
CA GLY A 101 -12.15 3.88 11.83
C GLY A 101 -13.35 4.83 11.98
N ASP A 102 -13.10 6.13 12.17
CA ASP A 102 -14.15 7.13 12.36
C ASP A 102 -14.93 7.41 11.06
N ILE A 103 -14.29 7.25 9.92
CA ILE A 103 -14.89 7.43 8.59
C ILE A 103 -15.39 6.12 7.98
N GLY A 104 -15.26 4.99 8.70
CA GLY A 104 -15.74 3.69 8.24
C GLY A 104 -15.02 3.21 6.98
N LEU A 105 -13.69 3.35 6.92
CA LEU A 105 -12.86 2.95 5.79
C LEU A 105 -12.96 1.46 5.51
N TYR A 106 -13.17 1.05 4.26
CA TYR A 106 -13.32 -0.35 3.86
C TYR A 106 -12.79 -0.59 2.43
N VAL A 107 -12.57 -1.89 2.10
CA VAL A 107 -12.26 -2.30 0.72
C VAL A 107 -13.55 -2.34 -0.10
N ALA A 108 -13.61 -1.57 -1.17
CA ALA A 108 -14.84 -1.37 -1.96
C ALA A 108 -15.30 -2.62 -2.72
N ASP A 109 -14.38 -3.52 -3.09
CA ASP A 109 -14.68 -4.74 -3.87
C ASP A 109 -14.30 -5.98 -3.06
N ASP A 110 -15.29 -6.68 -2.53
CA ASP A 110 -15.16 -7.93 -1.79
C ASP A 110 -14.78 -9.12 -2.67
N THR A 111 -14.97 -9.01 -3.99
CA THR A 111 -14.64 -10.06 -4.96
C THR A 111 -13.21 -9.94 -5.50
N ALA A 112 -12.58 -8.78 -5.36
CA ALA A 112 -11.25 -8.53 -5.90
C ALA A 112 -10.17 -9.46 -5.32
N LEU A 113 -10.23 -9.77 -4.03
CA LEU A 113 -9.32 -10.71 -3.39
C LEU A 113 -9.49 -12.14 -3.94
N GLN A 114 -10.74 -12.57 -4.19
CA GLN A 114 -11.00 -13.85 -4.82
C GLN A 114 -10.46 -13.87 -6.25
N ALA A 115 -10.63 -12.81 -7.03
CA ALA A 115 -10.10 -12.71 -8.39
C ALA A 115 -8.56 -12.77 -8.42
N ILE A 116 -7.88 -12.17 -7.45
CA ILE A 116 -6.42 -12.30 -7.30
C ILE A 116 -6.05 -13.75 -7.01
N LEU A 117 -6.74 -14.42 -6.10
CA LEU A 117 -6.50 -15.83 -5.80
C LEU A 117 -6.71 -16.72 -7.04
N ASP A 118 -7.81 -16.54 -7.75
CA ASP A 118 -8.15 -17.31 -8.94
C ASP A 118 -7.14 -17.11 -10.10
N SER A 119 -6.44 -15.99 -10.11
CA SER A 119 -5.37 -15.72 -11.07
C SER A 119 -4.07 -16.49 -10.79
N GLN A 120 -3.93 -17.11 -9.61
CA GLN A 120 -2.73 -17.85 -9.22
C GLN A 120 -2.64 -19.18 -9.99
N ASN A 121 -1.47 -19.45 -10.57
CA ASN A 121 -1.22 -20.72 -11.25
C ASN A 121 -0.54 -21.72 -10.29
N MET A 122 -1.24 -22.76 -9.88
CA MET A 122 -0.72 -23.78 -8.96
C MET A 122 0.59 -24.43 -9.40
N PHE A 123 0.93 -24.40 -10.68
CA PHE A 123 2.18 -24.96 -11.21
C PHE A 123 3.34 -23.95 -11.13
N ALA A 124 3.05 -22.67 -10.95
CA ALA A 124 4.06 -21.61 -10.90
C ALA A 124 4.52 -21.26 -9.48
N TRP A 125 3.88 -21.83 -8.42
CA TRP A 125 4.11 -21.44 -7.03
C TRP A 125 5.60 -21.41 -6.63
N GLY A 126 6.38 -22.39 -7.09
CA GLY A 126 7.80 -22.50 -6.75
C GLY A 126 8.66 -21.40 -7.34
N ALA A 127 8.28 -20.84 -8.50
CA ALA A 127 8.94 -19.69 -9.10
C ALA A 127 8.42 -18.37 -8.49
N GLU A 128 7.11 -18.28 -8.29
CA GLU A 128 6.44 -17.06 -7.82
C GLU A 128 6.67 -16.77 -6.33
N ALA A 129 7.00 -17.80 -5.53
CA ALA A 129 7.31 -17.64 -4.10
C ALA A 129 8.54 -16.77 -3.80
N PHE A 130 9.37 -16.45 -4.81
CA PHE A 130 10.57 -15.62 -4.66
C PHE A 130 10.36 -14.15 -5.05
N TYR A 131 9.15 -13.77 -5.47
CA TYR A 131 8.85 -12.41 -5.93
C TYR A 131 7.67 -11.82 -5.18
N ASP A 132 7.82 -10.57 -4.74
CA ASP A 132 6.72 -9.81 -4.16
C ASP A 132 5.74 -9.40 -5.26
N LYS A 133 4.46 -9.73 -5.03
CA LYS A 133 3.33 -9.31 -5.87
C LYS A 133 2.51 -8.29 -5.12
N LYS A 134 2.49 -7.06 -5.63
CA LYS A 134 1.77 -5.94 -5.02
C LYS A 134 0.48 -5.69 -5.78
N TYR A 135 -0.61 -5.67 -5.06
CA TYR A 135 -1.95 -5.34 -5.54
C TYR A 135 -2.48 -4.12 -4.79
N SER A 136 -3.17 -3.24 -5.51
CA SER A 136 -3.89 -2.12 -4.91
C SER A 136 -5.37 -2.32 -5.16
N LEU A 137 -6.12 -2.47 -4.10
CA LEU A 137 -7.58 -2.52 -4.12
C LEU A 137 -8.14 -1.13 -3.87
N CYS A 138 -9.28 -0.83 -4.48
CA CYS A 138 -10.00 0.41 -4.21
C CYS A 138 -10.45 0.43 -2.75
N ILE A 139 -10.09 1.50 -2.07
CA ILE A 139 -10.56 1.81 -0.73
C ILE A 139 -11.69 2.81 -0.87
N ASP A 140 -12.73 2.64 -0.09
CA ASP A 140 -13.85 3.55 0.01
C ASP A 140 -14.21 3.79 1.48
N TYR A 141 -15.09 4.74 1.73
CA TYR A 141 -15.44 5.20 3.06
C TYR A 141 -16.93 5.57 3.10
N ASP A 142 -17.47 5.76 4.30
CA ASP A 142 -18.82 6.29 4.52
C ASP A 142 -18.81 7.83 4.34
N GLU A 143 -19.47 8.32 3.30
CA GLU A 143 -19.48 9.74 2.93
C GLU A 143 -20.07 10.63 4.05
N GLU A 144 -21.10 10.16 4.76
CA GLU A 144 -21.72 10.93 5.85
C GLU A 144 -20.77 11.01 7.06
N LYS A 145 -20.07 9.92 7.36
CA LYS A 145 -19.09 9.90 8.42
C LYS A 145 -17.88 10.78 8.09
N LEU A 146 -17.37 10.71 6.85
CA LEU A 146 -16.28 11.57 6.41
C LEU A 146 -16.69 13.05 6.54
N ARG A 147 -17.85 13.43 6.06
CA ARG A 147 -18.36 14.82 6.19
C ARG A 147 -18.44 15.24 7.65
N THR A 148 -18.97 14.38 8.52
CA THR A 148 -19.07 14.64 9.94
C THR A 148 -17.69 14.82 10.60
N ALA A 149 -16.74 13.97 10.23
CA ALA A 149 -15.36 14.06 10.71
C ALA A 149 -14.70 15.38 10.28
N VAL A 150 -14.84 15.76 8.98
CA VAL A 150 -14.31 17.02 8.45
C VAL A 150 -14.99 18.23 9.14
N ASP A 151 -16.30 18.23 9.29
CA ASP A 151 -17.02 19.34 9.95
C ASP A 151 -16.65 19.51 11.42
N SER A 152 -16.17 18.46 12.08
CA SER A 152 -15.75 18.48 13.49
C SER A 152 -14.31 18.96 13.71
N LEU A 153 -13.53 19.15 12.64
CA LEU A 153 -12.15 19.64 12.73
C LEU A 153 -12.09 21.04 13.36
N SER A 154 -11.05 21.29 14.12
CA SER A 154 -10.83 22.59 14.77
C SER A 154 -10.62 23.71 13.76
N CYS A 155 -10.01 23.39 12.60
CA CYS A 155 -9.81 24.33 11.51
C CYS A 155 -11.13 24.76 10.84
N MET A 156 -12.22 24.02 11.02
CA MET A 156 -13.56 24.37 10.54
C MET A 156 -14.35 25.30 11.47
N ASP A 157 -13.80 25.61 12.64
CA ASP A 157 -14.41 26.58 13.57
C ASP A 157 -14.35 28.01 12.99
N LYS A 158 -15.47 28.48 12.46
CA LYS A 158 -15.60 29.81 11.85
C LYS A 158 -15.29 30.96 12.82
N GLY A 159 -15.38 30.72 14.13
CA GLY A 159 -15.03 31.70 15.16
C GLY A 159 -13.53 32.00 15.23
N LYS A 160 -12.71 31.10 14.71
CA LYS A 160 -11.23 31.23 14.67
C LYS A 160 -10.72 31.76 13.34
N TRP A 161 -11.59 31.92 12.35
CA TRP A 161 -11.16 32.31 11.01
C TRP A 161 -10.78 33.79 10.93
N THR A 162 -9.72 34.07 10.21
CA THR A 162 -9.30 35.41 9.81
C THR A 162 -9.59 35.56 8.32
N ALA A 163 -10.40 36.56 7.96
CA ALA A 163 -10.67 36.83 6.55
C ALA A 163 -9.39 37.33 5.82
N PRO A 164 -9.17 36.92 4.59
CA PRO A 164 -8.05 37.44 3.79
C PRO A 164 -8.25 38.94 3.51
N LYS A 165 -7.17 39.70 3.50
CA LYS A 165 -7.19 41.12 3.16
C LYS A 165 -6.50 41.34 1.82
N ASN A 166 -7.09 42.16 0.99
CA ASN A 166 -6.52 42.53 -0.30
C ASN A 166 -5.34 43.48 -0.13
N ALA A 167 -4.40 43.42 -1.06
CA ALA A 167 -3.43 44.49 -1.22
C ALA A 167 -4.11 45.80 -1.57
N TYR A 168 -3.54 46.92 -1.12
CA TYR A 168 -4.06 48.27 -1.39
C TYR A 168 -2.93 49.29 -1.39
N ILE A 169 -3.19 50.47 -1.97
CA ILE A 169 -2.26 51.58 -1.95
C ILE A 169 -2.55 52.45 -0.73
N ALA A 170 -1.54 52.66 0.11
CA ALA A 170 -1.57 53.60 1.23
C ALA A 170 -0.67 54.80 0.97
N TYR A 171 -1.02 55.93 1.57
CA TYR A 171 -0.16 57.11 1.56
C TYR A 171 0.35 57.40 2.98
N GLU A 172 1.68 57.49 3.08
CA GLU A 172 2.36 57.90 4.33
C GLU A 172 3.09 59.23 4.09
N LYS A 173 3.00 60.12 5.10
CA LYS A 173 3.51 61.48 4.98
C LYS A 173 5.00 61.54 4.66
N ASP A 174 5.78 60.62 5.21
CA ASP A 174 7.24 60.64 5.10
C ASP A 174 7.79 59.80 3.93
N THR A 175 7.00 58.79 3.47
CA THR A 175 7.43 57.83 2.44
C THR A 175 6.61 57.91 1.14
N GLY A 176 5.53 58.68 1.14
CA GLY A 176 4.64 58.80 -0.02
C GLY A 176 3.71 57.62 -0.19
N TYR A 177 3.34 57.34 -1.44
CA TYR A 177 2.47 56.16 -1.76
C TYR A 177 3.25 54.89 -1.66
N GLN A 178 2.64 53.88 -1.05
CA GLN A 178 3.18 52.51 -0.93
C GLN A 178 2.11 51.47 -1.16
N ILE A 179 2.49 50.34 -1.75
CA ILE A 179 1.59 49.17 -1.79
C ILE A 179 1.73 48.42 -0.45
N VAL A 180 0.62 48.36 0.27
CA VAL A 180 0.48 47.46 1.43
C VAL A 180 0.11 46.08 0.88
N PRO A 181 0.95 45.05 1.12
CA PRO A 181 0.69 43.74 0.58
C PRO A 181 -0.55 43.12 1.18
N GLU A 182 -1.11 42.16 0.46
CA GLU A 182 -2.21 41.32 0.89
C GLU A 182 -1.84 40.48 2.12
N THR A 183 -2.83 40.10 2.89
CA THR A 183 -2.65 39.17 4.00
C THR A 183 -3.50 37.93 3.76
N ALA A 184 -2.88 36.76 3.75
CA ALA A 184 -3.59 35.51 3.67
C ALA A 184 -4.45 35.31 4.92
N GLY A 185 -5.73 34.97 4.74
CA GLY A 185 -6.62 34.58 5.82
C GLY A 185 -6.47 33.12 6.24
N SER A 186 -7.28 32.71 7.23
CA SER A 186 -7.43 31.29 7.62
C SER A 186 -8.81 30.74 7.29
N GLU A 187 -9.62 31.50 6.55
CA GLU A 187 -10.96 31.06 6.10
C GLU A 187 -10.83 29.89 5.14
N ILE A 188 -11.45 28.74 5.48
CA ILE A 188 -11.38 27.50 4.73
C ILE A 188 -12.56 27.40 3.77
N LEU A 189 -12.30 26.92 2.57
CA LEU A 189 -13.30 26.51 1.59
C LEU A 189 -13.75 25.08 1.89
N ALA A 190 -14.89 24.92 2.56
CA ALA A 190 -15.35 23.63 3.09
C ALA A 190 -15.44 22.53 2.04
N ASP A 191 -15.97 22.84 0.85
CA ASP A 191 -16.10 21.87 -0.24
C ASP A 191 -14.71 21.46 -0.76
N ALA A 192 -13.78 22.41 -0.90
CA ALA A 192 -12.42 22.10 -1.33
C ALA A 192 -11.65 21.25 -0.30
N LEU A 193 -11.87 21.48 1.01
CA LEU A 193 -11.31 20.65 2.07
C LEU A 193 -11.87 19.23 1.98
N LEU A 194 -13.20 19.07 1.86
CA LEU A 194 -13.83 17.76 1.76
C LEU A 194 -13.32 16.99 0.53
N ASP A 195 -13.20 17.64 -0.62
CA ASP A 195 -12.67 17.02 -1.84
C ASP A 195 -11.20 16.58 -1.66
N ALA A 196 -10.35 17.44 -1.10
CA ALA A 196 -8.94 17.13 -0.87
C ALA A 196 -8.76 15.99 0.15
N VAL A 197 -9.55 15.98 1.23
CA VAL A 197 -9.55 14.89 2.22
C VAL A 197 -10.04 13.59 1.58
N SER A 198 -11.10 13.64 0.79
CA SER A 198 -11.65 12.48 0.07
C SER A 198 -10.60 11.84 -0.83
N GLU A 199 -9.88 12.65 -1.61
CA GLU A 199 -8.80 12.17 -2.47
C GLU A 199 -7.64 11.58 -1.66
N ALA A 200 -7.22 12.25 -0.58
CA ALA A 200 -6.16 11.77 0.28
C ALA A 200 -6.50 10.42 0.94
N VAL A 201 -7.74 10.25 1.40
CA VAL A 201 -8.25 8.99 2.00
C VAL A 201 -8.26 7.87 0.97
N ARG A 202 -8.80 8.10 -0.23
CA ARG A 202 -8.83 7.08 -1.31
C ARG A 202 -7.43 6.61 -1.72
N ASN A 203 -6.46 7.52 -1.65
CA ASN A 203 -5.05 7.22 -1.94
C ASN A 203 -4.28 6.68 -0.72
N LEU A 204 -4.91 6.53 0.45
CA LEU A 204 -4.27 6.18 1.72
C LEU A 204 -3.05 7.06 2.02
N SER A 205 -3.16 8.36 1.72
CA SER A 205 -2.09 9.33 1.98
C SER A 205 -1.87 9.46 3.50
N GLY A 206 -0.61 9.45 3.95
CA GLY A 206 -0.31 9.59 5.37
C GLY A 206 -0.52 11.02 5.88
N SER A 207 -0.44 12.02 4.99
CA SER A 207 -0.62 13.43 5.36
C SER A 207 -1.16 14.26 4.19
N LEU A 208 -1.83 15.35 4.53
CA LEU A 208 -2.36 16.35 3.62
C LEU A 208 -2.00 17.74 4.15
N SER A 209 -1.22 18.51 3.38
CA SER A 209 -0.95 19.93 3.66
C SER A 209 -2.13 20.76 3.15
N LEU A 210 -2.82 21.42 4.06
CA LEU A 210 -3.98 22.25 3.73
C LEU A 210 -3.57 23.52 2.96
N ALA A 211 -2.35 24.00 3.16
CA ALA A 211 -1.82 25.12 2.41
C ALA A 211 -1.51 24.76 0.95
N ASP A 212 -0.86 23.62 0.73
CA ASP A 212 -0.50 23.16 -0.61
C ASP A 212 -1.72 22.72 -1.43
N ALA A 213 -2.75 22.22 -0.76
CA ALA A 213 -4.02 21.84 -1.38
C ALA A 213 -4.88 23.04 -1.81
N GLY A 214 -4.48 24.28 -1.49
CA GLY A 214 -5.16 25.49 -1.93
C GLY A 214 -6.55 25.69 -1.37
N ILE A 215 -6.84 25.12 -0.20
CA ILE A 215 -8.18 25.14 0.43
C ILE A 215 -8.47 26.43 1.20
N TYR A 216 -7.48 27.28 1.42
CA TYR A 216 -7.69 28.57 2.05
C TYR A 216 -8.21 29.60 1.04
N LYS A 217 -9.16 30.39 1.47
CA LYS A 217 -9.68 31.51 0.67
C LYS A 217 -8.56 32.53 0.41
N ALA A 218 -8.26 32.76 -0.85
CA ALA A 218 -7.25 33.70 -1.27
C ALA A 218 -7.76 35.15 -1.24
N PRO A 219 -6.88 36.16 -1.02
CA PRO A 219 -7.18 37.55 -1.31
C PRO A 219 -7.56 37.73 -2.77
N LYS A 220 -8.47 38.67 -3.05
CA LYS A 220 -8.92 38.95 -4.44
C LYS A 220 -7.94 39.80 -5.21
N ILE A 221 -7.14 40.64 -4.52
CA ILE A 221 -6.15 41.53 -5.09
C ILE A 221 -4.83 41.27 -4.38
N SER A 222 -3.83 40.87 -5.13
CA SER A 222 -2.46 40.72 -4.64
C SER A 222 -1.64 41.99 -4.91
N SER A 223 -0.51 42.11 -4.25
CA SER A 223 0.47 43.17 -4.47
C SER A 223 1.02 43.19 -5.91
N GLU A 224 0.94 42.03 -6.59
CA GLU A 224 1.37 41.88 -7.99
C GLU A 224 0.22 42.12 -9.00
N ASP A 225 -1.00 42.46 -8.54
CA ASP A 225 -2.14 42.70 -9.40
C ASP A 225 -1.86 43.82 -10.41
N PRO A 226 -2.00 43.55 -11.73
CA PRO A 226 -1.62 44.55 -12.77
C PRO A 226 -2.42 45.84 -12.67
N ALA A 227 -3.67 45.81 -12.21
CA ALA A 227 -4.49 47.01 -12.06
C ALA A 227 -3.99 47.86 -10.88
N LEU A 228 -3.66 47.19 -9.76
CA LEU A 228 -3.07 47.86 -8.59
C LEU A 228 -1.71 48.48 -8.92
N GLN A 229 -0.84 47.76 -9.60
CA GLN A 229 0.49 48.24 -10.03
C GLN A 229 0.39 49.43 -10.97
N LYS A 230 -0.58 49.37 -11.92
CA LYS A 230 -0.81 50.51 -12.82
C LYS A 230 -1.30 51.75 -12.08
N GLN A 231 -2.21 51.60 -11.11
CA GLN A 231 -2.67 52.71 -10.27
C GLN A 231 -1.53 53.28 -9.44
N PHE A 232 -0.71 52.43 -8.84
CA PHE A 232 0.45 52.85 -8.05
C PHE A 232 1.44 53.69 -8.89
N ALA A 233 1.75 53.25 -10.11
CA ALA A 233 2.66 53.96 -11.01
C ALA A 233 2.15 55.35 -11.44
N LEU A 234 0.81 55.57 -11.41
CA LEU A 234 0.24 56.90 -11.72
C LEU A 234 0.28 57.88 -10.53
N LEU A 235 0.54 57.38 -9.32
CA LEU A 235 0.57 58.17 -8.07
C LEU A 235 1.98 58.57 -7.66
N GLN A 236 2.99 57.99 -8.28
CA GLN A 236 4.41 58.34 -8.10
C GLN A 236 4.84 59.44 -9.08
#